data_0aad42e03dc5f26c7632e71a56cfa723
#
_entry.id   0aad42e03dc5f26c7632e71a56cfa723
#
_cell.length_a   1.000
_cell.length_b   1.000
_cell.length_c   1.000
_cell.angle_alpha   90.00
_cell.angle_beta   90.00
_cell.angle_gamma   90.00
#
_symmetry.space_group_name_H-M   'P 1'
#
loop_
_entity.id
_entity.type
_entity.pdbx_description
1 polymer ?
#
loop_
_entity_poly.entity_id
_entity_poly.type
_entity_poly.pdbx_seq_one_letter_code
_entity_poly.pdbx_strand_id
1 'polypeptide(L)'
;MSGFRIEHDSMGELKVPGDALYGAQTQRAIDNFPISGLRLPREFIRALGLIKAAAAEANLGLGYLKKGQAAAIRKAALAVAGGEYDAQFPIDVFQTGSGTSTNMNANEVIAHLAAQAGTKVHPNDHVNYGQSSNDVIPTAIHVSATLLAHEALLPALKHLKKTIEQRARQLRNVAKTGRTHLMDAMPVTFGQELSGWAAQIGSASARIEDALKRMRRLPQGGTAVGTGINADPRFGAAVARELKKLTGVRFEAMESPFEGMAAQDDAVELSGQLKTLAVALMKIANDLRWMNSGPLAGLGEIELPALQPGSSIMPGKVNPVIPEAVAMVAARVIGNDAGIAVAGQSGNFQLNVMLPLIALNLLESIGILANVSRLLADKSIAGFVVNKARVNQALALNPILVTALNPVIGYEKGAATAKQAYKQHRPIMDVALETTGLSKAELQKLLDPLALTRGGIHGE
;
A
#
# COMPACT_ATOMS: atom_id res chain seq x y z
N MET A 1 -38.52 11.96 14.00
CA MET A 1 -38.34 10.49 14.05
C MET A 1 -38.73 9.99 12.67
N SER A 2 -37.78 9.46 11.90
CA SER A 2 -38.10 8.80 10.61
C SER A 2 -38.98 7.58 10.93
N GLY A 3 -40.16 7.50 10.31
CA GLY A 3 -41.06 6.33 10.46
C GLY A 3 -40.38 5.09 9.86
N PHE A 4 -40.98 3.91 10.07
CA PHE A 4 -40.58 2.69 9.38
C PHE A 4 -41.49 2.48 8.16
N ARG A 5 -40.93 1.83 7.11
CA ARG A 5 -41.74 1.26 6.03
C ARG A 5 -41.60 -0.27 6.06
N ILE A 6 -42.59 -0.95 5.49
CA ILE A 6 -42.56 -2.41 5.35
C ILE A 6 -41.94 -2.73 3.98
N GLU A 7 -40.95 -3.55 4.01
CA GLU A 7 -40.29 -4.15 2.80
C GLU A 7 -40.48 -5.67 2.84
N HIS A 8 -40.34 -6.31 1.70
CA HIS A 8 -40.53 -7.75 1.52
C HIS A 8 -39.29 -8.40 0.84
N ASP A 9 -38.99 -9.59 1.30
CA ASP A 9 -38.09 -10.51 0.57
C ASP A 9 -38.68 -11.92 0.57
N SER A 10 -37.91 -12.92 0.11
CA SER A 10 -38.36 -14.31 0.08
C SER A 10 -38.64 -14.93 1.45
N MET A 11 -38.24 -14.28 2.56
CA MET A 11 -38.44 -14.73 3.93
C MET A 11 -39.59 -14.00 4.60
N GLY A 12 -40.24 -13.03 3.92
CA GLY A 12 -41.42 -12.30 4.44
C GLY A 12 -41.14 -10.82 4.69
N GLU A 13 -42.04 -10.20 5.47
CA GLU A 13 -42.04 -8.78 5.77
C GLU A 13 -40.96 -8.39 6.79
N LEU A 14 -40.40 -7.18 6.61
CA LEU A 14 -39.48 -6.59 7.56
C LEU A 14 -39.65 -5.06 7.62
N LYS A 15 -39.46 -4.50 8.79
CA LYS A 15 -39.46 -3.04 9.03
C LYS A 15 -38.08 -2.49 8.66
N VAL A 16 -38.05 -1.51 7.77
CA VAL A 16 -36.85 -0.79 7.35
C VAL A 16 -37.03 0.69 7.69
N PRO A 17 -35.99 1.41 8.15
CA PRO A 17 -36.10 2.86 8.38
C PRO A 17 -36.67 3.58 7.15
N GLY A 18 -37.57 4.54 7.36
CA GLY A 18 -38.32 5.18 6.30
C GLY A 18 -37.44 5.99 5.33
N ASP A 19 -36.32 6.48 5.81
CA ASP A 19 -35.30 7.26 5.05
C ASP A 19 -34.19 6.40 4.42
N ALA A 20 -34.15 5.10 4.73
CA ALA A 20 -33.18 4.19 4.13
C ALA A 20 -33.49 3.95 2.63
N LEU A 21 -32.48 3.92 1.79
CA LEU A 21 -32.61 3.55 0.37
C LEU A 21 -32.45 2.04 0.13
N TYR A 22 -31.96 1.31 1.12
CA TYR A 22 -31.86 -0.14 1.08
C TYR A 22 -33.19 -0.81 1.47
N GLY A 23 -33.31 -2.11 1.18
CA GLY A 23 -34.53 -2.88 1.41
C GLY A 23 -34.38 -3.95 2.49
N ALA A 24 -35.24 -5.00 2.39
CA ALA A 24 -35.35 -6.04 3.40
C ALA A 24 -34.07 -6.88 3.58
N GLN A 25 -33.39 -7.26 2.49
CA GLN A 25 -32.20 -8.11 2.61
C GLN A 25 -31.05 -7.40 3.31
N THR A 26 -30.86 -6.11 3.05
CA THR A 26 -29.88 -5.28 3.75
C THR A 26 -30.21 -5.15 5.23
N GLN A 27 -31.47 -4.88 5.57
CA GLN A 27 -31.89 -4.77 6.98
C GLN A 27 -31.65 -6.08 7.74
N ARG A 28 -31.99 -7.24 7.15
CA ARG A 28 -31.67 -8.54 7.77
C ARG A 28 -30.17 -8.71 8.02
N ALA A 29 -29.34 -8.28 7.08
CA ALA A 29 -27.88 -8.36 7.25
C ALA A 29 -27.39 -7.46 8.41
N ILE A 30 -27.95 -6.25 8.55
CA ILE A 30 -27.66 -5.35 9.69
C ILE A 30 -28.02 -6.03 11.01
N ASP A 31 -29.21 -6.64 11.07
CA ASP A 31 -29.72 -7.28 12.27
C ASP A 31 -28.94 -8.56 12.63
N ASN A 32 -28.44 -9.29 11.62
CA ASN A 32 -27.72 -10.55 11.79
C ASN A 32 -26.23 -10.39 12.15
N PHE A 33 -25.61 -9.29 11.75
CA PHE A 33 -24.15 -9.14 11.82
C PHE A 33 -23.69 -7.89 12.62
N PRO A 34 -24.17 -7.64 13.85
CA PRO A 34 -23.67 -6.54 14.69
C PRO A 34 -22.35 -6.94 15.37
N ILE A 35 -21.23 -7.05 14.62
CA ILE A 35 -19.99 -7.68 15.10
C ILE A 35 -18.90 -6.65 15.42
N SER A 36 -18.49 -5.84 14.45
CA SER A 36 -17.33 -4.95 14.60
C SER A 36 -17.67 -3.47 14.47
N GLY A 37 -18.74 -3.14 13.79
CA GLY A 37 -19.05 -1.77 13.36
C GLY A 37 -18.22 -1.28 12.19
N LEU A 38 -17.26 -2.09 11.67
CA LEU A 38 -16.47 -1.76 10.49
C LEU A 38 -17.33 -1.96 9.24
N ARG A 39 -17.16 -1.06 8.28
CA ARG A 39 -17.84 -1.12 6.97
C ARG A 39 -16.80 -1.34 5.88
N LEU A 40 -17.25 -1.85 4.74
CA LEU A 40 -16.40 -1.94 3.57
C LEU A 40 -15.94 -0.55 3.13
N PRO A 41 -14.66 -0.40 2.70
CA PRO A 41 -14.11 0.90 2.31
C PRO A 41 -14.88 1.53 1.15
N ARG A 42 -14.84 2.87 1.10
CA ARG A 42 -15.45 3.67 0.04
C ARG A 42 -15.09 3.20 -1.36
N GLU A 43 -13.84 2.80 -1.56
CA GLU A 43 -13.30 2.31 -2.83
C GLU A 43 -14.00 1.03 -3.29
N PHE A 44 -14.41 0.18 -2.35
CA PHE A 44 -15.18 -1.03 -2.66
C PHE A 44 -16.61 -0.69 -3.13
N ILE A 45 -17.27 0.23 -2.44
CA ILE A 45 -18.61 0.71 -2.82
C ILE A 45 -18.56 1.40 -4.20
N ARG A 46 -17.51 2.21 -4.45
CA ARG A 46 -17.24 2.79 -5.78
C ARG A 46 -17.15 1.71 -6.85
N ALA A 47 -16.39 0.65 -6.60
CA ALA A 47 -16.23 -0.44 -7.56
C ALA A 47 -17.55 -1.15 -7.83
N LEU A 48 -18.37 -1.41 -6.80
CA LEU A 48 -19.71 -1.99 -6.97
C LEU A 48 -20.58 -1.09 -7.87
N GLY A 49 -20.62 0.21 -7.62
CA GLY A 49 -21.36 1.16 -8.46
C GLY A 49 -20.88 1.14 -9.91
N LEU A 50 -19.57 1.13 -10.15
CA LEU A 50 -18.99 1.04 -11.50
C LEU A 50 -19.35 -0.28 -12.20
N ILE A 51 -19.29 -1.40 -11.49
CA ILE A 51 -19.65 -2.72 -12.01
C ILE A 51 -21.14 -2.75 -12.38
N LYS A 52 -22.03 -2.24 -11.53
CA LYS A 52 -23.48 -2.19 -11.83
C LYS A 52 -23.80 -1.28 -13.01
N ALA A 53 -23.12 -0.14 -13.14
CA ALA A 53 -23.24 0.73 -14.30
C ALA A 53 -22.75 0.03 -15.58
N ALA A 54 -21.61 -0.65 -15.54
CA ALA A 54 -21.05 -1.40 -16.67
C ALA A 54 -21.94 -2.58 -17.05
N ALA A 55 -22.49 -3.31 -16.07
CA ALA A 55 -23.41 -4.43 -16.28
C ALA A 55 -24.71 -3.99 -16.94
N ALA A 56 -25.26 -2.83 -16.56
CA ALA A 56 -26.46 -2.28 -17.17
C ALA A 56 -26.24 -1.96 -18.67
N GLU A 57 -25.12 -1.32 -19.02
CA GLU A 57 -24.75 -1.03 -20.41
C GLU A 57 -24.45 -2.32 -21.21
N ALA A 58 -23.77 -3.30 -20.60
CA ALA A 58 -23.51 -4.58 -21.21
C ALA A 58 -24.83 -5.31 -21.54
N ASN A 59 -25.77 -5.37 -20.60
CA ASN A 59 -27.06 -6.00 -20.78
C ASN A 59 -27.96 -5.26 -21.77
N LEU A 60 -27.85 -3.92 -21.84
CA LEU A 60 -28.51 -3.14 -22.92
C LEU A 60 -27.95 -3.54 -24.29
N GLY A 61 -26.62 -3.57 -24.42
CA GLY A 61 -25.95 -3.93 -25.69
C GLY A 61 -26.20 -5.38 -26.13
N LEU A 62 -26.48 -6.29 -25.19
CA LEU A 62 -26.82 -7.68 -25.42
C LEU A 62 -28.34 -7.92 -25.62
N GLY A 63 -29.19 -6.91 -25.39
CA GLY A 63 -30.64 -6.97 -25.62
C GLY A 63 -31.45 -7.48 -24.42
N TYR A 64 -30.87 -7.61 -23.23
CA TYR A 64 -31.55 -8.11 -22.02
C TYR A 64 -32.21 -7.01 -21.18
N LEU A 65 -31.78 -5.76 -21.30
CA LEU A 65 -32.41 -4.62 -20.65
C LEU A 65 -32.97 -3.62 -21.68
N LYS A 66 -34.10 -3.00 -21.35
CA LYS A 66 -34.66 -1.90 -22.13
C LYS A 66 -33.83 -0.62 -21.91
N LYS A 67 -33.76 0.25 -22.91
CA LYS A 67 -32.98 1.50 -22.87
C LYS A 67 -33.26 2.36 -21.62
N GLY A 68 -34.54 2.51 -21.25
CA GLY A 68 -34.94 3.30 -20.07
C GLY A 68 -34.47 2.68 -18.77
N GLN A 69 -34.57 1.33 -18.64
CA GLN A 69 -34.10 0.61 -17.45
C GLN A 69 -32.57 0.72 -17.30
N ALA A 70 -31.83 0.43 -18.37
CA ALA A 70 -30.37 0.51 -18.37
C ALA A 70 -29.87 1.93 -18.02
N ALA A 71 -30.48 2.96 -18.61
CA ALA A 71 -30.14 4.35 -18.33
C ALA A 71 -30.42 4.74 -16.87
N ALA A 72 -31.55 4.30 -16.28
CA ALA A 72 -31.88 4.58 -14.89
C ALA A 72 -30.93 3.86 -13.92
N ILE A 73 -30.64 2.56 -14.16
CA ILE A 73 -29.69 1.78 -13.37
C ILE A 73 -28.30 2.43 -13.46
N ARG A 74 -27.83 2.73 -14.66
CA ARG A 74 -26.52 3.36 -14.88
C ARG A 74 -26.39 4.68 -14.12
N LYS A 75 -27.39 5.55 -14.20
CA LYS A 75 -27.39 6.85 -13.50
C LYS A 75 -27.29 6.66 -11.99
N ALA A 76 -28.14 5.79 -11.40
CA ALA A 76 -28.14 5.50 -9.98
C ALA A 76 -26.82 4.84 -9.52
N ALA A 77 -26.31 3.89 -10.29
CA ALA A 77 -25.06 3.21 -9.99
C ALA A 77 -23.84 4.15 -10.03
N LEU A 78 -23.81 5.10 -10.97
CA LEU A 78 -22.76 6.12 -11.03
C LEU A 78 -22.85 7.13 -9.86
N ALA A 79 -24.03 7.47 -9.38
CA ALA A 79 -24.21 8.30 -8.18
C ALA A 79 -23.69 7.55 -6.91
N VAL A 80 -23.96 6.25 -6.79
CA VAL A 80 -23.33 5.39 -5.77
C VAL A 80 -21.81 5.37 -5.94
N ALA A 81 -21.32 5.18 -7.16
CA ALA A 81 -19.87 5.24 -7.44
C ALA A 81 -19.27 6.61 -7.11
N GLY A 82 -20.03 7.70 -7.22
CA GLY A 82 -19.63 9.06 -6.86
C GLY A 82 -19.53 9.34 -5.36
N GLY A 83 -20.11 8.49 -4.50
CA GLY A 83 -20.10 8.64 -3.05
C GLY A 83 -21.28 9.38 -2.45
N GLU A 84 -22.27 9.73 -3.27
CA GLU A 84 -23.45 10.46 -2.81
C GLU A 84 -24.29 9.69 -1.77
N TYR A 85 -24.13 8.35 -1.73
CA TYR A 85 -24.95 7.44 -0.94
C TYR A 85 -24.14 6.48 -0.05
N ASP A 86 -22.92 6.82 0.33
CA ASP A 86 -22.07 5.94 1.16
C ASP A 86 -22.71 5.56 2.49
N ALA A 87 -23.49 6.46 3.10
CA ALA A 87 -24.23 6.18 4.33
C ALA A 87 -25.30 5.08 4.20
N GLN A 88 -25.70 4.76 2.95
CA GLN A 88 -26.67 3.70 2.64
C GLN A 88 -26.04 2.30 2.55
N PHE A 89 -24.75 2.16 2.92
CA PHE A 89 -24.02 0.89 2.97
C PHE A 89 -23.57 0.59 4.41
N PRO A 90 -24.53 0.28 5.32
CA PRO A 90 -24.25 0.18 6.76
C PRO A 90 -23.78 -1.21 7.23
N ILE A 91 -23.74 -2.21 6.35
CA ILE A 91 -23.47 -3.61 6.72
C ILE A 91 -22.03 -3.78 7.23
N ASP A 92 -21.88 -4.53 8.33
CA ASP A 92 -20.60 -4.90 8.89
C ASP A 92 -19.74 -5.72 7.88
N VAL A 93 -18.44 -5.58 7.94
CA VAL A 93 -17.52 -6.38 7.12
C VAL A 93 -17.64 -7.86 7.42
N PHE A 94 -17.82 -8.24 8.68
CA PHE A 94 -18.07 -9.61 9.09
C PHE A 94 -19.53 -9.99 8.83
N GLN A 95 -19.81 -10.37 7.58
CA GLN A 95 -21.11 -10.68 7.02
C GLN A 95 -21.10 -12.03 6.32
N THR A 96 -22.09 -12.31 5.49
CA THR A 96 -22.05 -13.46 4.56
C THR A 96 -20.71 -13.49 3.81
N GLY A 97 -19.97 -14.60 3.92
CA GLY A 97 -18.59 -14.70 3.44
C GLY A 97 -18.40 -14.49 1.93
N SER A 98 -19.44 -14.73 1.13
CA SER A 98 -19.51 -14.40 -0.30
C SER A 98 -19.73 -12.89 -0.57
N GLY A 99 -20.00 -12.07 0.45
CA GLY A 99 -20.36 -10.67 0.28
C GLY A 99 -21.76 -10.43 -0.30
N THR A 100 -22.62 -11.45 -0.33
CA THR A 100 -23.99 -11.33 -0.86
C THR A 100 -24.76 -10.21 -0.21
N SER A 101 -24.62 -10.02 1.11
CA SER A 101 -25.28 -8.93 1.82
C SER A 101 -24.95 -7.56 1.21
N THR A 102 -23.69 -7.28 0.93
CA THR A 102 -23.25 -6.02 0.32
C THR A 102 -23.65 -5.91 -1.16
N ASN A 103 -23.62 -7.00 -1.92
CA ASN A 103 -24.10 -7.00 -3.31
C ASN A 103 -25.59 -6.66 -3.37
N MET A 104 -26.40 -7.27 -2.49
CA MET A 104 -27.84 -6.97 -2.40
C MET A 104 -28.10 -5.56 -1.90
N ASN A 105 -27.31 -5.05 -0.96
CA ASN A 105 -27.38 -3.65 -0.55
C ASN A 105 -27.20 -2.71 -1.74
N ALA A 106 -26.19 -2.94 -2.59
CA ALA A 106 -26.03 -2.14 -3.80
C ALA A 106 -27.23 -2.25 -4.77
N ASN A 107 -27.73 -3.47 -4.97
CA ASN A 107 -28.88 -3.71 -5.84
C ASN A 107 -30.14 -2.99 -5.36
N GLU A 108 -30.43 -3.07 -4.03
CA GLU A 108 -31.59 -2.43 -3.41
C GLU A 108 -31.50 -0.89 -3.48
N VAL A 109 -30.34 -0.31 -3.14
CA VAL A 109 -30.12 1.15 -3.21
C VAL A 109 -30.25 1.65 -4.65
N ILE A 110 -29.64 0.97 -5.62
CA ILE A 110 -29.69 1.37 -7.03
C ILE A 110 -31.14 1.27 -7.57
N ALA A 111 -31.86 0.19 -7.23
CA ALA A 111 -33.25 0.03 -7.64
C ALA A 111 -34.16 1.11 -7.05
N HIS A 112 -33.96 1.48 -5.79
CA HIS A 112 -34.71 2.55 -5.13
C HIS A 112 -34.45 3.91 -5.77
N LEU A 113 -33.20 4.25 -6.04
CA LEU A 113 -32.82 5.50 -6.73
C LEU A 113 -33.41 5.58 -8.14
N ALA A 114 -33.39 4.47 -8.90
CA ALA A 114 -34.01 4.41 -10.22
C ALA A 114 -35.54 4.63 -10.16
N ALA A 115 -36.20 4.06 -9.14
CA ALA A 115 -37.64 4.26 -8.89
C ALA A 115 -37.98 5.70 -8.52
N GLN A 116 -37.18 6.35 -7.69
CA GLN A 116 -37.32 7.78 -7.37
C GLN A 116 -37.19 8.67 -8.61
N ALA A 117 -36.36 8.25 -9.58
CA ALA A 117 -36.23 8.93 -10.88
C ALA A 117 -37.34 8.57 -11.90
N GLY A 118 -38.37 7.87 -11.49
CA GLY A 118 -39.54 7.53 -12.33
C GLY A 118 -39.41 6.22 -13.11
N THR A 119 -38.36 5.42 -12.92
CA THR A 119 -38.17 4.14 -13.62
C THR A 119 -38.18 2.98 -12.66
N LYS A 120 -39.25 2.21 -12.61
CA LYS A 120 -39.35 1.03 -11.78
C LYS A 120 -38.44 -0.09 -12.32
N VAL A 121 -37.45 -0.50 -11.52
CA VAL A 121 -36.56 -1.64 -11.78
C VAL A 121 -36.54 -2.55 -10.55
N HIS A 122 -36.32 -3.85 -10.78
CA HIS A 122 -36.24 -4.85 -9.70
C HIS A 122 -34.76 -5.09 -9.34
N PRO A 123 -34.39 -5.18 -8.04
CA PRO A 123 -33.00 -5.40 -7.62
C PRO A 123 -32.35 -6.65 -8.25
N ASN A 124 -33.07 -7.77 -8.28
CA ASN A 124 -32.56 -9.02 -8.82
C ASN A 124 -32.74 -9.14 -10.35
N ASP A 125 -33.95 -8.84 -10.87
CA ASP A 125 -34.28 -9.13 -12.26
C ASP A 125 -33.66 -8.12 -13.24
N HIS A 126 -33.34 -6.92 -12.80
CA HIS A 126 -32.81 -5.85 -13.64
C HIS A 126 -31.41 -5.39 -13.21
N VAL A 127 -31.23 -4.96 -11.94
CA VAL A 127 -29.92 -4.44 -11.47
C VAL A 127 -28.86 -5.56 -11.44
N ASN A 128 -29.27 -6.75 -11.00
CA ASN A 128 -28.40 -7.93 -10.90
C ASN A 128 -28.51 -8.89 -12.09
N TYR A 129 -29.14 -8.53 -13.19
CA TYR A 129 -29.35 -9.43 -14.33
C TYR A 129 -28.05 -9.98 -14.88
N GLY A 130 -27.96 -11.32 -15.05
CA GLY A 130 -26.76 -12.01 -15.54
C GLY A 130 -25.60 -12.02 -14.56
N GLN A 131 -25.85 -11.77 -13.27
CA GLN A 131 -24.84 -11.68 -12.23
C GLN A 131 -25.19 -12.57 -11.03
N SER A 132 -24.20 -12.89 -10.24
CA SER A 132 -24.31 -13.43 -8.89
C SER A 132 -23.42 -12.61 -7.96
N SER A 133 -23.70 -12.62 -6.66
CA SER A 133 -22.74 -12.09 -5.67
C SER A 133 -21.38 -12.80 -5.80
N ASN A 134 -21.41 -14.06 -6.21
CA ASN A 134 -20.23 -14.93 -6.29
C ASN A 134 -19.22 -14.50 -7.35
N ASP A 135 -19.66 -13.85 -8.45
CA ASP A 135 -18.76 -13.27 -9.45
C ASP A 135 -18.59 -11.74 -9.28
N VAL A 136 -19.62 -11.03 -8.78
CA VAL A 136 -19.59 -9.57 -8.57
C VAL A 136 -18.60 -9.18 -7.46
N ILE A 137 -18.63 -9.85 -6.32
CA ILE A 137 -17.80 -9.46 -5.15
C ILE A 137 -16.31 -9.62 -5.42
N PRO A 138 -15.80 -10.78 -5.94
CA PRO A 138 -14.39 -10.86 -6.31
C PRO A 138 -14.04 -9.90 -7.46
N THR A 139 -14.94 -9.66 -8.42
CA THR A 139 -14.75 -8.59 -9.41
C THR A 139 -14.58 -7.22 -8.74
N ALA A 140 -15.36 -6.91 -7.69
CA ALA A 140 -15.24 -5.65 -6.96
C ALA A 140 -13.92 -5.54 -6.19
N ILE A 141 -13.38 -6.65 -5.65
CA ILE A 141 -12.03 -6.69 -5.05
C ILE A 141 -10.99 -6.32 -6.11
N HIS A 142 -11.03 -6.95 -7.27
CA HIS A 142 -10.10 -6.71 -8.37
C HIS A 142 -10.16 -5.27 -8.88
N VAL A 143 -11.36 -4.74 -9.14
CA VAL A 143 -11.57 -3.39 -9.66
C VAL A 143 -11.14 -2.34 -8.63
N SER A 144 -11.59 -2.45 -7.38
CA SER A 144 -11.28 -1.48 -6.33
C SER A 144 -9.79 -1.42 -6.01
N ALA A 145 -9.14 -2.58 -5.84
CA ALA A 145 -7.70 -2.63 -5.56
C ALA A 145 -6.87 -2.09 -6.73
N THR A 146 -7.24 -2.43 -7.96
CA THR A 146 -6.56 -1.91 -9.16
C THR A 146 -6.66 -0.39 -9.26
N LEU A 147 -7.87 0.16 -9.11
CA LEU A 147 -8.09 1.61 -9.20
C LEU A 147 -7.37 2.34 -8.07
N LEU A 148 -7.50 1.89 -6.83
CA LEU A 148 -6.84 2.53 -5.69
C LEU A 148 -5.31 2.49 -5.83
N ALA A 149 -4.74 1.38 -6.31
CA ALA A 149 -3.31 1.28 -6.54
C ALA A 149 -2.84 2.26 -7.63
N HIS A 150 -3.55 2.35 -8.75
CA HIS A 150 -3.21 3.28 -9.85
C HIS A 150 -3.41 4.75 -9.48
N GLU A 151 -4.49 5.08 -8.78
CA GLU A 151 -4.86 6.47 -8.47
C GLU A 151 -4.11 7.02 -7.24
N ALA A 152 -3.76 6.18 -6.26
CA ALA A 152 -3.18 6.61 -5.00
C ALA A 152 -1.78 6.07 -4.73
N LEU A 153 -1.57 4.74 -4.77
CA LEU A 153 -0.32 4.13 -4.29
C LEU A 153 0.84 4.36 -5.26
N LEU A 154 0.70 4.02 -6.53
CA LEU A 154 1.78 4.16 -7.51
C LEU A 154 2.24 5.62 -7.68
N PRO A 155 1.34 6.63 -7.73
CA PRO A 155 1.74 8.04 -7.69
C PRO A 155 2.48 8.42 -6.41
N ALA A 156 2.08 7.90 -5.24
CA ALA A 156 2.75 8.16 -3.97
C ALA A 156 4.18 7.58 -3.94
N LEU A 157 4.35 6.35 -4.44
CA LEU A 157 5.66 5.71 -4.54
C LEU A 157 6.59 6.43 -5.53
N LYS A 158 6.05 6.87 -6.66
CA LYS A 158 6.79 7.69 -7.64
C LYS A 158 7.27 9.00 -7.01
N HIS A 159 6.41 9.66 -6.23
CA HIS A 159 6.75 10.87 -5.50
C HIS A 159 7.84 10.62 -4.45
N LEU A 160 7.67 9.58 -3.62
CA LEU A 160 8.66 9.20 -2.60
C LEU A 160 10.02 8.89 -3.24
N LYS A 161 10.05 8.06 -4.29
CA LYS A 161 11.28 7.73 -5.02
C LYS A 161 11.98 8.98 -5.55
N LYS A 162 11.24 9.88 -6.21
CA LYS A 162 11.77 11.13 -6.76
C LYS A 162 12.35 12.01 -5.66
N THR A 163 11.69 12.14 -4.52
CA THR A 163 12.16 12.91 -3.37
C THR A 163 13.44 12.34 -2.80
N ILE A 164 13.53 11.02 -2.63
CA ILE A 164 14.75 10.35 -2.17
C ILE A 164 15.91 10.59 -3.16
N GLU A 165 15.67 10.41 -4.47
CA GLU A 165 16.69 10.63 -5.51
C GLU A 165 17.18 12.08 -5.54
N GLN A 166 16.29 13.05 -5.33
CA GLN A 166 16.68 14.46 -5.25
C GLN A 166 17.60 14.71 -4.04
N ARG A 167 17.27 14.16 -2.88
CA ARG A 167 18.11 14.25 -1.68
C ARG A 167 19.43 13.52 -1.86
N ALA A 168 19.42 12.35 -2.49
CA ALA A 168 20.64 11.60 -2.82
C ALA A 168 21.62 12.44 -3.66
N ARG A 169 21.12 13.14 -4.69
CA ARG A 169 21.94 14.05 -5.50
C ARG A 169 22.52 15.21 -4.69
N GLN A 170 21.73 15.82 -3.81
CA GLN A 170 22.20 16.92 -2.95
C GLN A 170 23.29 16.49 -1.97
N LEU A 171 23.22 15.26 -1.47
CA LEU A 171 24.11 14.70 -0.46
C LEU A 171 25.16 13.72 -1.02
N ARG A 172 25.36 13.69 -2.33
CA ARG A 172 26.24 12.73 -3.01
C ARG A 172 27.71 12.78 -2.56
N ASN A 173 28.17 13.93 -2.07
CA ASN A 173 29.55 14.16 -1.63
C ASN A 173 29.65 14.31 -0.10
N VAL A 174 28.61 13.95 0.67
CA VAL A 174 28.63 14.01 2.11
C VAL A 174 28.93 12.61 2.64
N ALA A 175 30.21 12.35 2.92
CA ALA A 175 30.66 11.08 3.48
C ALA A 175 30.25 10.95 4.95
N LYS A 176 29.97 9.72 5.39
CA LYS A 176 29.68 9.34 6.77
C LYS A 176 30.29 7.97 7.06
N THR A 177 30.46 7.63 8.33
CA THR A 177 30.77 6.25 8.73
C THR A 177 29.64 5.33 8.32
N GLY A 178 29.95 4.31 7.49
CA GLY A 178 29.04 3.19 7.23
C GLY A 178 28.94 2.29 8.46
N ARG A 179 27.88 1.50 8.55
CA ARG A 179 27.66 0.55 9.66
C ARG A 179 27.22 -0.80 9.14
N THR A 180 27.88 -1.84 9.63
CA THR A 180 27.44 -3.22 9.53
C THR A 180 27.32 -3.78 10.94
N HIS A 181 26.27 -4.56 11.23
CA HIS A 181 25.97 -5.02 12.59
C HIS A 181 25.81 -3.85 13.62
N LEU A 182 25.46 -2.67 13.17
CA LEU A 182 25.49 -1.40 13.91
C LEU A 182 26.89 -0.97 14.38
N MET A 183 27.95 -1.65 13.96
CA MET A 183 29.34 -1.32 14.24
C MET A 183 29.92 -0.47 13.12
N ASP A 184 30.89 0.41 13.48
CA ASP A 184 31.58 1.25 12.53
C ASP A 184 32.26 0.42 11.43
N ALA A 185 32.10 0.88 10.20
CA ALA A 185 32.65 0.25 8.99
C ALA A 185 33.26 1.29 8.04
N MET A 186 33.55 0.88 6.82
CA MET A 186 34.09 1.77 5.80
C MET A 186 33.10 2.92 5.46
N PRO A 187 33.63 4.06 4.98
CA PRO A 187 32.78 5.20 4.64
C PRO A 187 31.79 4.88 3.53
N VAL A 188 30.64 5.52 3.60
CA VAL A 188 29.65 5.65 2.54
C VAL A 188 29.26 7.12 2.41
N THR A 189 28.62 7.52 1.33
CA THR A 189 27.97 8.83 1.27
C THR A 189 26.48 8.70 1.64
N PHE A 190 25.89 9.76 2.20
CA PHE A 190 24.43 9.85 2.33
C PHE A 190 23.74 9.64 0.97
N GLY A 191 24.34 10.13 -0.13
CA GLY A 191 23.81 9.90 -1.47
C GLY A 191 23.73 8.43 -1.85
N GLN A 192 24.74 7.63 -1.51
CA GLN A 192 24.74 6.18 -1.75
C GLN A 192 23.68 5.45 -0.91
N GLU A 193 23.59 5.78 0.39
CA GLU A 193 22.57 5.21 1.28
C GLU A 193 21.15 5.50 0.77
N LEU A 194 20.86 6.77 0.45
CA LEU A 194 19.57 7.18 -0.11
C LEU A 194 19.29 6.54 -1.47
N SER A 195 20.32 6.34 -2.32
CA SER A 195 20.14 5.67 -3.62
C SER A 195 19.67 4.22 -3.44
N GLY A 196 20.16 3.53 -2.41
CA GLY A 196 19.68 2.20 -2.03
C GLY A 196 18.20 2.20 -1.67
N TRP A 197 17.73 3.20 -0.90
CA TRP A 197 16.30 3.34 -0.57
C TRP A 197 15.46 3.63 -1.82
N ALA A 198 15.92 4.52 -2.71
CA ALA A 198 15.22 4.81 -3.97
C ALA A 198 15.08 3.56 -4.84
N ALA A 199 16.13 2.72 -4.90
CA ALA A 199 16.10 1.45 -5.62
C ALA A 199 15.08 0.46 -5.01
N GLN A 200 15.00 0.36 -3.66
CA GLN A 200 14.00 -0.47 -2.98
C GLN A 200 12.56 -0.04 -3.33
N ILE A 201 12.26 1.27 -3.30
CA ILE A 201 10.94 1.80 -3.65
C ILE A 201 10.63 1.57 -5.15
N GLY A 202 11.61 1.76 -6.03
CA GLY A 202 11.45 1.47 -7.46
C GLY A 202 11.14 0.00 -7.75
N SER A 203 11.86 -0.91 -7.10
CA SER A 203 11.63 -2.35 -7.23
C SER A 203 10.28 -2.77 -6.65
N ALA A 204 9.84 -2.17 -5.53
CA ALA A 204 8.52 -2.42 -4.95
C ALA A 204 7.40 -1.95 -5.89
N SER A 205 7.54 -0.76 -6.51
CA SER A 205 6.58 -0.28 -7.52
C SER A 205 6.45 -1.24 -8.69
N ALA A 206 7.57 -1.73 -9.23
CA ALA A 206 7.56 -2.66 -10.36
C ALA A 206 6.87 -3.99 -10.02
N ARG A 207 7.09 -4.53 -8.80
CA ARG A 207 6.41 -5.74 -8.33
C ARG A 207 4.90 -5.54 -8.21
N ILE A 208 4.46 -4.41 -7.65
CA ILE A 208 3.04 -4.07 -7.55
C ILE A 208 2.42 -3.93 -8.94
N GLU A 209 3.06 -3.19 -9.85
CA GLU A 209 2.59 -3.05 -11.24
C GLU A 209 2.46 -4.40 -11.95
N ASP A 210 3.37 -5.35 -11.67
CA ASP A 210 3.30 -6.69 -12.24
C ASP A 210 2.11 -7.48 -11.68
N ALA A 211 1.89 -7.48 -10.37
CA ALA A 211 0.73 -8.13 -9.74
C ALA A 211 -0.60 -7.55 -10.23
N LEU A 212 -0.67 -6.22 -10.46
CA LEU A 212 -1.86 -5.55 -11.00
C LEU A 212 -2.24 -6.02 -12.41
N LYS A 213 -1.34 -6.65 -13.17
CA LYS A 213 -1.71 -7.26 -14.46
C LYS A 213 -2.70 -8.41 -14.27
N ARG A 214 -2.52 -9.20 -13.22
CA ARG A 214 -3.41 -10.31 -12.87
C ARG A 214 -4.70 -9.80 -12.24
N MET A 215 -4.65 -8.81 -11.38
CA MET A 215 -5.82 -8.14 -10.80
C MET A 215 -6.76 -7.50 -11.84
N ARG A 216 -6.32 -7.27 -13.08
CA ARG A 216 -7.19 -6.75 -14.15
C ARG A 216 -8.02 -7.83 -14.86
N ARG A 217 -7.82 -9.10 -14.54
CA ARG A 217 -8.65 -10.22 -15.02
C ARG A 217 -9.83 -10.36 -14.05
N LEU A 218 -11.04 -10.37 -14.59
CA LEU A 218 -12.28 -10.33 -13.80
C LEU A 218 -13.06 -11.64 -13.91
N PRO A 219 -13.52 -12.24 -12.80
CA PRO A 219 -14.39 -13.41 -12.83
C PRO A 219 -15.83 -13.11 -13.24
N GLN A 220 -16.16 -11.83 -13.50
CA GLN A 220 -17.50 -11.41 -13.91
C GLN A 220 -18.00 -12.17 -15.13
N GLY A 221 -19.21 -12.72 -15.02
CA GLY A 221 -19.82 -13.59 -16.02
C GLY A 221 -19.78 -15.08 -15.62
N GLY A 222 -19.04 -15.46 -14.55
CA GLY A 222 -19.06 -16.81 -13.99
C GLY A 222 -20.37 -17.14 -13.27
N THR A 223 -21.11 -16.14 -12.86
CA THR A 223 -22.40 -16.21 -12.14
C THR A 223 -22.32 -17.07 -10.86
N ALA A 224 -23.17 -18.08 -10.71
CA ALA A 224 -23.34 -18.81 -9.44
C ALA A 224 -22.13 -19.67 -9.04
N VAL A 225 -21.54 -20.38 -9.99
CA VAL A 225 -20.49 -21.40 -9.73
C VAL A 225 -19.32 -21.37 -10.73
N GLY A 226 -19.31 -20.43 -11.67
CA GLY A 226 -18.25 -20.31 -12.69
C GLY A 226 -18.67 -20.75 -14.10
N THR A 227 -19.84 -21.35 -14.25
CA THR A 227 -20.36 -21.85 -15.56
C THR A 227 -21.05 -20.80 -16.41
N GLY A 228 -21.34 -19.60 -15.83
CA GLY A 228 -22.07 -18.55 -16.55
C GLY A 228 -23.56 -18.82 -16.74
N ILE A 229 -24.17 -19.68 -15.90
CA ILE A 229 -25.60 -19.98 -15.98
C ILE A 229 -26.44 -18.69 -15.89
N ASN A 230 -27.47 -18.56 -16.72
CA ASN A 230 -28.38 -17.41 -16.81
C ASN A 230 -27.70 -16.08 -17.22
N ALA A 231 -26.50 -16.13 -17.80
CA ALA A 231 -25.85 -14.98 -18.42
C ALA A 231 -25.50 -15.27 -19.90
N ASP A 232 -25.47 -14.23 -20.72
CA ASP A 232 -24.93 -14.34 -22.08
C ASP A 232 -23.43 -14.67 -22.01
N PRO A 233 -22.90 -15.60 -22.80
CA PRO A 233 -21.46 -15.94 -22.79
C PRO A 233 -20.53 -14.73 -23.05
N ARG A 234 -21.04 -13.68 -23.68
CA ARG A 234 -20.33 -12.43 -23.97
C ARG A 234 -20.37 -11.42 -22.83
N PHE A 235 -21.14 -11.67 -21.77
CA PHE A 235 -21.44 -10.71 -20.70
C PHE A 235 -20.18 -10.26 -19.97
N GLY A 236 -19.33 -11.14 -19.51
CA GLY A 236 -18.09 -10.79 -18.79
C GLY A 236 -17.16 -9.89 -19.60
N ALA A 237 -16.95 -10.22 -20.88
CA ALA A 237 -16.16 -9.39 -21.79
C ALA A 237 -16.83 -8.05 -22.10
N ALA A 238 -18.16 -7.99 -22.14
CA ALA A 238 -18.90 -6.75 -22.32
C ALA A 238 -18.74 -5.84 -21.09
N VAL A 239 -18.88 -6.36 -19.86
CA VAL A 239 -18.68 -5.63 -18.62
C VAL A 239 -17.25 -5.07 -18.55
N ALA A 240 -16.23 -5.86 -18.87
CA ALA A 240 -14.84 -5.42 -18.86
C ALA A 240 -14.61 -4.24 -19.84
N ARG A 241 -15.22 -4.25 -21.02
CA ARG A 241 -15.17 -3.15 -21.98
C ARG A 241 -15.83 -1.87 -21.45
N GLU A 242 -16.99 -2.01 -20.81
CA GLU A 242 -17.69 -0.86 -20.22
C GLU A 242 -16.93 -0.27 -19.02
N LEU A 243 -16.34 -1.11 -18.16
CA LEU A 243 -15.44 -0.67 -17.09
C LEU A 243 -14.25 0.11 -17.62
N LYS A 244 -13.64 -0.31 -18.76
CA LYS A 244 -12.58 0.46 -19.41
C LYS A 244 -13.03 1.86 -19.82
N LYS A 245 -14.26 1.98 -20.36
CA LYS A 245 -14.81 3.31 -20.73
C LYS A 245 -15.01 4.21 -19.50
N LEU A 246 -15.43 3.63 -18.38
CA LEU A 246 -15.71 4.37 -17.15
C LEU A 246 -14.45 4.77 -16.37
N THR A 247 -13.40 3.95 -16.43
CA THR A 247 -12.21 4.08 -15.56
C THR A 247 -10.92 4.44 -16.29
N GLY A 248 -10.88 4.24 -17.61
CA GLY A 248 -9.63 4.33 -18.39
C GLY A 248 -8.72 3.10 -18.23
N VAL A 249 -8.95 2.22 -17.26
CA VAL A 249 -8.16 1.02 -17.01
C VAL A 249 -8.69 -0.14 -17.85
N ARG A 250 -7.79 -0.86 -18.52
CA ARG A 250 -8.14 -2.04 -19.30
C ARG A 250 -8.31 -3.24 -18.37
N PHE A 251 -9.54 -3.69 -18.20
CA PHE A 251 -9.91 -4.96 -17.59
C PHE A 251 -10.21 -6.00 -18.68
N GLU A 252 -10.13 -7.26 -18.32
CA GLU A 252 -10.39 -8.40 -19.19
C GLU A 252 -11.21 -9.47 -18.43
N ALA A 253 -12.06 -10.23 -19.12
CA ALA A 253 -12.69 -11.38 -18.51
C ALA A 253 -11.63 -12.47 -18.27
N MET A 254 -11.71 -13.19 -17.14
CA MET A 254 -10.87 -14.35 -16.89
C MET A 254 -11.17 -15.45 -17.89
N GLU A 255 -10.14 -16.21 -18.27
CA GLU A 255 -10.30 -17.43 -19.05
C GLU A 255 -11.06 -18.49 -18.25
N SER A 256 -10.77 -18.60 -16.95
CA SER A 256 -11.46 -19.45 -16.00
C SER A 256 -12.11 -18.65 -14.88
N PRO A 257 -13.42 -18.35 -14.92
CA PRO A 257 -14.09 -17.71 -13.79
C PRO A 257 -14.04 -18.53 -12.51
N PHE A 258 -13.89 -19.85 -12.59
CA PHE A 258 -13.73 -20.73 -11.43
C PHE A 258 -12.54 -20.33 -10.55
N GLU A 259 -11.39 -19.97 -11.16
CA GLU A 259 -10.20 -19.47 -10.46
C GLU A 259 -10.55 -18.23 -9.63
N GLY A 260 -11.10 -17.19 -10.25
CA GLY A 260 -11.37 -15.92 -9.58
C GLY A 260 -12.54 -15.93 -8.59
N MET A 261 -13.37 -16.99 -8.59
CA MET A 261 -14.47 -17.15 -7.63
C MET A 261 -14.08 -18.01 -6.43
N ALA A 262 -13.39 -19.11 -6.65
CA ALA A 262 -13.04 -20.08 -5.61
C ALA A 262 -11.67 -19.81 -4.97
N ALA A 263 -10.69 -19.37 -5.77
CA ALA A 263 -9.38 -18.91 -5.31
C ALA A 263 -9.31 -17.39 -5.30
N GLN A 264 -8.39 -16.83 -4.52
CA GLN A 264 -8.13 -15.39 -4.44
C GLN A 264 -6.63 -15.10 -4.62
N ASP A 265 -5.96 -15.90 -5.44
CA ASP A 265 -4.51 -15.92 -5.59
C ASP A 265 -3.97 -14.58 -6.07
N ASP A 266 -4.67 -13.89 -6.99
CA ASP A 266 -4.30 -12.57 -7.49
C ASP A 266 -4.31 -11.51 -6.35
N ALA A 267 -5.29 -11.58 -5.44
CA ALA A 267 -5.37 -10.71 -4.27
C ALA A 267 -4.29 -11.04 -3.22
N VAL A 268 -4.02 -12.34 -3.00
CA VAL A 268 -2.94 -12.81 -2.11
C VAL A 268 -1.58 -12.38 -2.66
N GLU A 269 -1.34 -12.51 -3.96
CA GLU A 269 -0.12 -12.06 -4.61
C GLU A 269 0.09 -10.55 -4.44
N LEU A 270 -0.92 -9.74 -4.75
CA LEU A 270 -0.83 -8.29 -4.58
C LEU A 270 -0.53 -7.93 -3.12
N SER A 271 -1.21 -8.57 -2.17
CA SER A 271 -0.95 -8.40 -0.74
C SER A 271 0.51 -8.71 -0.37
N GLY A 272 1.08 -9.79 -0.90
CA GLY A 272 2.49 -10.14 -0.71
C GLY A 272 3.45 -9.07 -1.23
N GLN A 273 3.11 -8.40 -2.35
CA GLN A 273 3.91 -7.29 -2.87
C GLN A 273 3.77 -6.02 -1.99
N LEU A 274 2.58 -5.76 -1.45
CA LEU A 274 2.36 -4.69 -0.48
C LEU A 274 3.14 -4.92 0.81
N LYS A 275 3.19 -6.17 1.31
CA LYS A 275 4.04 -6.56 2.43
C LYS A 275 5.52 -6.31 2.12
N THR A 276 6.00 -6.65 0.94
CA THR A 276 7.39 -6.39 0.52
C THR A 276 7.72 -4.89 0.55
N LEU A 277 6.80 -4.04 0.10
CA LEU A 277 6.92 -2.59 0.23
C LEU A 277 6.95 -2.15 1.71
N ALA A 278 6.05 -2.70 2.54
CA ALA A 278 6.00 -2.39 3.97
C ALA A 278 7.33 -2.72 4.68
N VAL A 279 7.96 -3.85 4.35
CA VAL A 279 9.28 -4.24 4.87
C VAL A 279 10.35 -3.23 4.46
N ALA A 280 10.36 -2.76 3.20
CA ALA A 280 11.29 -1.74 2.75
C ALA A 280 11.09 -0.40 3.48
N LEU A 281 9.84 0.04 3.65
CA LEU A 281 9.49 1.26 4.38
C LEU A 281 9.86 1.17 5.87
N MET A 282 9.66 0.02 6.51
CA MET A 282 10.07 -0.23 7.89
C MET A 282 11.58 -0.05 8.06
N LYS A 283 12.38 -0.61 7.14
CA LYS A 283 13.85 -0.47 7.14
C LYS A 283 14.25 1.00 7.01
N ILE A 284 13.70 1.72 6.06
CA ILE A 284 13.97 3.15 5.84
C ILE A 284 13.60 3.97 7.08
N ALA A 285 12.44 3.72 7.66
CA ALA A 285 11.97 4.40 8.87
C ALA A 285 12.90 4.16 10.06
N ASN A 286 13.37 2.94 10.26
CA ASN A 286 14.29 2.60 11.33
C ASN A 286 15.67 3.26 11.13
N ASP A 287 16.22 3.27 9.93
CA ASP A 287 17.47 3.98 9.65
C ASP A 287 17.35 5.48 9.94
N LEU A 288 16.26 6.12 9.53
CA LEU A 288 15.99 7.53 9.86
C LEU A 288 15.93 7.76 11.38
N ARG A 289 15.26 6.88 12.12
CA ARG A 289 15.18 6.96 13.59
C ARG A 289 16.55 6.81 14.24
N TRP A 290 17.36 5.85 13.77
CA TRP A 290 18.74 5.66 14.27
C TRP A 290 19.60 6.89 13.99
N MET A 291 19.64 7.38 12.77
CA MET A 291 20.44 8.55 12.42
C MET A 291 20.02 9.82 13.17
N ASN A 292 18.72 9.98 13.46
CA ASN A 292 18.17 11.10 14.23
C ASN A 292 18.26 10.91 15.76
N SER A 293 18.72 9.77 16.25
CA SER A 293 18.71 9.46 17.68
C SER A 293 19.59 10.42 18.49
N GLY A 294 19.13 10.77 19.66
CA GLY A 294 19.83 11.69 20.57
C GLY A 294 19.06 12.98 20.81
N PRO A 295 19.62 14.18 20.57
CA PRO A 295 20.80 14.52 19.74
C PRO A 295 22.18 14.34 20.40
N LEU A 296 22.25 14.30 21.74
CA LEU A 296 23.54 14.26 22.45
C LEU A 296 24.01 12.84 22.75
N ALA A 297 23.13 11.99 23.30
CA ALA A 297 23.46 10.62 23.73
C ALA A 297 23.26 9.54 22.64
N GLY A 298 22.77 9.93 21.45
CA GLY A 298 22.60 9.04 20.32
C GLY A 298 23.53 9.36 19.16
N LEU A 299 23.18 8.87 17.93
CA LEU A 299 24.01 9.10 16.75
C LEU A 299 24.03 10.56 16.31
N GLY A 300 22.89 11.21 16.25
CA GLY A 300 22.78 12.64 15.93
C GLY A 300 23.33 13.01 14.54
N GLU A 301 23.31 12.07 13.57
CA GLU A 301 23.83 12.32 12.22
C GLU A 301 22.94 13.23 11.39
N ILE A 302 21.63 13.16 11.64
CA ILE A 302 20.62 14.00 11.00
C ILE A 302 19.70 14.61 12.05
N GLU A 303 19.01 15.66 11.66
CA GLU A 303 17.88 16.24 12.37
C GLU A 303 16.65 16.21 11.47
N LEU A 304 15.62 15.50 11.91
CA LEU A 304 14.32 15.47 11.24
C LEU A 304 13.51 16.73 11.57
N PRO A 305 12.61 17.17 10.67
CA PRO A 305 11.75 18.31 10.94
C PRO A 305 10.96 18.18 12.25
N ALA A 306 10.98 19.23 13.08
CA ALA A 306 10.20 19.32 14.31
C ALA A 306 8.73 19.61 13.95
N LEU A 307 7.87 18.59 14.04
CA LEU A 307 6.47 18.68 13.60
C LEU A 307 5.50 18.91 14.74
N GLN A 308 5.86 18.50 15.96
CA GLN A 308 5.04 18.64 17.16
C GLN A 308 5.89 18.47 18.42
N PRO A 309 5.44 18.95 19.60
CA PRO A 309 6.08 18.62 20.87
C PRO A 309 6.15 17.11 21.09
N GLY A 310 7.32 16.61 21.50
CA GLY A 310 7.56 15.16 21.62
C GLY A 310 7.24 14.56 23.00
N SER A 311 6.90 15.39 24.00
CA SER A 311 6.63 14.93 25.35
C SER A 311 5.72 15.90 26.10
N SER A 312 4.85 15.34 26.94
CA SER A 312 3.99 16.13 27.85
C SER A 312 4.73 16.63 29.09
N ILE A 313 5.89 16.05 29.44
CA ILE A 313 6.63 16.35 30.67
C ILE A 313 8.10 16.71 30.45
N MET A 314 8.64 16.60 29.22
CA MET A 314 10.01 16.92 28.85
C MET A 314 10.03 18.06 27.84
N PRO A 315 10.08 19.34 28.27
CA PRO A 315 10.10 20.48 27.35
C PRO A 315 11.28 20.41 26.38
N GLY A 316 11.05 20.74 25.11
CA GLY A 316 12.09 20.73 24.07
C GLY A 316 12.39 19.36 23.45
N LYS A 317 11.81 18.28 23.95
CA LYS A 317 11.96 16.97 23.31
C LYS A 317 11.14 16.90 22.00
N VAL A 318 11.80 16.50 20.91
CA VAL A 318 11.16 16.27 19.60
C VAL A 318 11.36 14.81 19.19
N ASN A 319 10.29 14.14 18.81
CA ASN A 319 10.33 12.73 18.40
C ASN A 319 10.25 12.59 16.87
N PRO A 320 10.79 11.50 16.30
CA PRO A 320 10.74 11.19 14.87
C PRO A 320 9.36 10.61 14.47
N VAL A 321 8.28 11.39 14.68
CA VAL A 321 6.88 10.91 14.63
C VAL A 321 6.45 10.34 13.28
N ILE A 322 6.99 10.83 12.15
CA ILE A 322 6.66 10.28 10.84
C ILE A 322 7.29 8.90 10.63
N PRO A 323 8.60 8.68 10.87
CA PRO A 323 9.16 7.33 10.86
C PRO A 323 8.46 6.35 11.82
N GLU A 324 7.99 6.80 12.99
CA GLU A 324 7.20 5.97 13.90
C GLU A 324 5.86 5.55 13.28
N ALA A 325 5.14 6.49 12.66
CA ALA A 325 3.90 6.20 11.94
C ALA A 325 4.13 5.24 10.77
N VAL A 326 5.22 5.40 10.01
CA VAL A 326 5.62 4.47 8.94
C VAL A 326 5.82 3.06 9.48
N ALA A 327 6.50 2.92 10.62
CA ALA A 327 6.73 1.62 11.25
C ALA A 327 5.42 0.95 11.70
N MET A 328 4.47 1.71 12.27
CA MET A 328 3.15 1.18 12.63
C MET A 328 2.34 0.76 11.41
N VAL A 329 2.33 1.56 10.34
CA VAL A 329 1.67 1.21 9.08
C VAL A 329 2.27 -0.07 8.48
N ALA A 330 3.59 -0.19 8.47
CA ALA A 330 4.25 -1.40 7.97
C ALA A 330 3.85 -2.65 8.77
N ALA A 331 3.81 -2.56 10.10
CA ALA A 331 3.35 -3.65 10.96
C ALA A 331 1.88 -4.02 10.68
N ARG A 332 1.01 -3.02 10.48
CA ARG A 332 -0.41 -3.25 10.14
C ARG A 332 -0.56 -3.99 8.81
N VAL A 333 0.17 -3.57 7.77
CA VAL A 333 0.14 -4.22 6.45
C VAL A 333 0.63 -5.67 6.52
N ILE A 334 1.66 -5.95 7.30
CA ILE A 334 2.15 -7.33 7.51
C ILE A 334 1.06 -8.18 8.18
N GLY A 335 0.35 -7.64 9.17
CA GLY A 335 -0.78 -8.32 9.81
C GLY A 335 -1.95 -8.56 8.85
N ASN A 336 -2.29 -7.58 8.01
CA ASN A 336 -3.33 -7.71 6.99
C ASN A 336 -2.97 -8.79 5.96
N ASP A 337 -1.71 -8.87 5.54
CA ASP A 337 -1.24 -9.91 4.60
C ASP A 337 -1.41 -11.32 5.17
N ALA A 338 -1.10 -11.52 6.45
CA ALA A 338 -1.34 -12.81 7.11
C ALA A 338 -2.83 -13.17 7.11
N GLY A 339 -3.71 -12.20 7.41
CA GLY A 339 -5.16 -12.40 7.34
C GLY A 339 -5.66 -12.71 5.93
N ILE A 340 -5.11 -12.04 4.90
CA ILE A 340 -5.46 -12.29 3.49
C ILE A 340 -4.98 -13.68 3.07
N ALA A 341 -3.81 -14.14 3.48
CA ALA A 341 -3.30 -15.47 3.17
C ALA A 341 -4.21 -16.57 3.75
N VAL A 342 -4.63 -16.42 5.03
CA VAL A 342 -5.59 -17.33 5.67
C VAL A 342 -6.95 -17.31 4.95
N ALA A 343 -7.45 -16.13 4.59
CA ALA A 343 -8.71 -15.98 3.88
C ALA A 343 -8.63 -16.54 2.45
N GLY A 344 -7.52 -16.35 1.75
CA GLY A 344 -7.32 -16.88 0.39
C GLY A 344 -7.36 -18.40 0.34
N GLN A 345 -6.69 -19.09 1.28
CA GLN A 345 -6.71 -20.58 1.35
C GLN A 345 -8.06 -21.17 1.78
N SER A 346 -9.00 -20.34 2.23
CA SER A 346 -10.30 -20.81 2.76
C SER A 346 -11.37 -21.01 1.68
N GLY A 347 -11.00 -20.99 0.40
CA GLY A 347 -11.88 -21.40 -0.70
C GLY A 347 -12.23 -22.88 -0.63
N ASN A 348 -13.53 -23.19 -0.83
CA ASN A 348 -14.01 -24.56 -0.83
C ASN A 348 -14.82 -24.78 -2.10
N PHE A 349 -14.42 -25.78 -2.90
CA PHE A 349 -15.05 -26.09 -4.19
C PHE A 349 -15.13 -24.84 -5.09
N GLN A 350 -16.30 -24.29 -5.37
CA GLN A 350 -16.51 -23.24 -6.37
C GLN A 350 -16.59 -21.83 -5.80
N LEU A 351 -16.39 -21.64 -4.50
CA LEU A 351 -16.49 -20.29 -3.90
C LEU A 351 -15.56 -20.10 -2.68
N ASN A 352 -14.88 -18.97 -2.64
CA ASN A 352 -14.28 -18.47 -1.42
C ASN A 352 -15.31 -17.68 -0.59
N VAL A 353 -15.39 -17.96 0.70
CA VAL A 353 -16.38 -17.33 1.61
C VAL A 353 -15.74 -16.47 2.70
N MET A 354 -14.60 -15.82 2.40
CA MET A 354 -13.96 -14.79 3.21
C MET A 354 -13.69 -13.50 2.42
N LEU A 355 -14.46 -13.28 1.36
CA LEU A 355 -14.27 -12.17 0.42
C LEU A 355 -14.33 -10.78 1.06
N PRO A 356 -15.26 -10.47 1.99
CA PRO A 356 -15.30 -9.15 2.63
C PRO A 356 -14.05 -8.84 3.47
N LEU A 357 -13.47 -9.84 4.13
CA LEU A 357 -12.22 -9.69 4.89
C LEU A 357 -11.03 -9.41 3.97
N ILE A 358 -10.95 -10.12 2.83
CA ILE A 358 -9.92 -9.86 1.81
C ILE A 358 -10.04 -8.42 1.29
N ALA A 359 -11.26 -7.99 0.94
CA ALA A 359 -11.53 -6.64 0.47
C ALA A 359 -11.07 -5.57 1.46
N LEU A 360 -11.47 -5.70 2.74
CA LEU A 360 -11.09 -4.75 3.80
C LEU A 360 -9.58 -4.65 3.93
N ASN A 361 -8.91 -5.77 4.17
CA ASN A 361 -7.48 -5.80 4.48
C ASN A 361 -6.62 -5.33 3.29
N LEU A 362 -7.01 -5.71 2.07
CA LEU A 362 -6.28 -5.33 0.86
C LEU A 362 -6.39 -3.82 0.59
N LEU A 363 -7.60 -3.28 0.62
CA LEU A 363 -7.85 -1.86 0.35
C LEU A 363 -7.27 -0.96 1.46
N GLU A 364 -7.40 -1.36 2.73
CA GLU A 364 -6.75 -0.66 3.85
C GLU A 364 -5.23 -0.60 3.61
N SER A 365 -4.61 -1.73 3.28
CA SER A 365 -3.15 -1.80 3.05
C SER A 365 -2.69 -0.88 1.92
N ILE A 366 -3.40 -0.85 0.80
CA ILE A 366 -3.09 0.05 -0.33
C ILE A 366 -3.21 1.52 0.11
N GLY A 367 -4.31 1.87 0.77
CA GLY A 367 -4.60 3.24 1.18
C GLY A 367 -3.60 3.79 2.19
N ILE A 368 -3.32 3.05 3.28
CA ILE A 368 -2.40 3.52 4.32
C ILE A 368 -0.95 3.56 3.82
N LEU A 369 -0.53 2.63 2.93
CA LEU A 369 0.80 2.68 2.30
C LEU A 369 0.94 3.90 1.38
N ALA A 370 -0.10 4.24 0.61
CA ALA A 370 -0.09 5.43 -0.23
C ALA A 370 0.08 6.71 0.61
N ASN A 371 -0.70 6.83 1.68
CA ASN A 371 -0.70 8.00 2.55
C ASN A 371 0.64 8.16 3.27
N VAL A 372 1.16 7.09 3.90
CA VAL A 372 2.40 7.16 4.66
C VAL A 372 3.62 7.38 3.78
N SER A 373 3.60 6.89 2.52
CA SER A 373 4.66 7.14 1.54
C SER A 373 4.77 8.63 1.19
N ARG A 374 3.64 9.34 1.02
CA ARG A 374 3.63 10.80 0.83
C ARG A 374 4.15 11.53 2.07
N LEU A 375 3.67 11.14 3.25
CA LEU A 375 4.12 11.75 4.50
C LEU A 375 5.63 11.57 4.73
N LEU A 376 6.17 10.38 4.45
CA LEU A 376 7.59 10.10 4.55
C LEU A 376 8.40 10.98 3.58
N ALA A 377 7.94 11.13 2.34
CA ALA A 377 8.57 11.99 1.35
C ALA A 377 8.60 13.45 1.82
N ASP A 378 7.44 14.00 2.17
CA ASP A 378 7.26 15.44 2.36
C ASP A 378 7.71 15.93 3.74
N LYS A 379 7.48 15.11 4.79
CA LYS A 379 7.68 15.51 6.19
C LYS A 379 8.92 14.90 6.85
N SER A 380 9.67 14.04 6.12
CA SER A 380 10.92 13.49 6.63
C SER A 380 12.05 13.65 5.62
N ILE A 381 11.96 12.95 4.45
CA ILE A 381 13.06 12.88 3.48
C ILE A 381 13.40 14.27 2.90
N ALA A 382 12.40 15.04 2.51
CA ALA A 382 12.62 16.35 1.89
C ALA A 382 13.32 17.35 2.82
N GLY A 383 13.06 17.27 4.13
CA GLY A 383 13.40 18.33 5.09
C GLY A 383 14.48 17.99 6.11
N PHE A 384 14.99 16.74 6.18
CA PHE A 384 16.02 16.47 7.19
C PHE A 384 17.33 17.21 6.91
N VAL A 385 18.02 17.60 7.98
CA VAL A 385 19.31 18.30 7.92
C VAL A 385 20.41 17.36 8.38
N VAL A 386 21.55 17.35 7.68
CA VAL A 386 22.73 16.58 8.10
C VAL A 386 23.55 17.38 9.08
N ASN A 387 23.85 16.83 10.26
CA ASN A 387 24.75 17.37 11.24
C ASN A 387 26.21 17.09 10.81
N LYS A 388 26.74 17.94 9.92
CA LYS A 388 28.07 17.76 9.35
C LYS A 388 29.18 17.71 10.41
N ALA A 389 29.07 18.49 11.49
CA ALA A 389 30.06 18.48 12.55
C ALA A 389 30.14 17.10 13.23
N ARG A 390 29.00 16.52 13.58
CA ARG A 390 28.92 15.20 14.19
C ARG A 390 29.42 14.09 13.25
N VAL A 391 29.01 14.14 12.00
CA VAL A 391 29.41 13.18 10.96
C VAL A 391 30.92 13.20 10.72
N ASN A 392 31.52 14.41 10.58
CA ASN A 392 32.94 14.56 10.37
C ASN A 392 33.78 14.12 11.58
N GLN A 393 33.30 14.43 12.81
CA GLN A 393 33.94 13.96 14.03
C GLN A 393 33.96 12.42 14.12
N ALA A 394 32.83 11.79 13.83
CA ALA A 394 32.74 10.33 13.83
C ALA A 394 33.67 9.69 12.76
N LEU A 395 33.74 10.26 11.56
CA LEU A 395 34.66 9.83 10.51
C LEU A 395 36.12 9.93 10.94
N ALA A 396 36.53 11.05 11.53
CA ALA A 396 37.92 11.30 11.94
C ALA A 396 38.38 10.28 13.01
N LEU A 397 37.46 9.90 13.91
CA LEU A 397 37.71 8.94 14.98
C LEU A 397 37.55 7.47 14.55
N ASN A 398 37.05 7.19 13.34
CA ASN A 398 36.79 5.83 12.88
C ASN A 398 38.11 5.11 12.56
N PRO A 399 38.55 4.13 13.40
CA PRO A 399 39.82 3.45 13.22
C PRO A 399 39.79 2.47 12.04
N ILE A 400 38.62 2.08 11.55
CA ILE A 400 38.43 1.13 10.44
C ILE A 400 38.92 1.72 9.11
N LEU A 401 39.02 3.05 9.00
CA LEU A 401 39.61 3.71 7.82
C LEU A 401 41.03 3.22 7.52
N VAL A 402 41.76 2.70 8.50
CA VAL A 402 43.10 2.09 8.32
C VAL A 402 43.07 0.97 7.29
N THR A 403 41.95 0.34 7.04
CA THR A 403 41.77 -0.70 6.02
C THR A 403 42.29 -0.23 4.62
N ALA A 404 42.16 1.06 4.34
CA ALA A 404 42.67 1.68 3.11
C ALA A 404 44.21 1.70 3.04
N LEU A 405 44.89 1.59 4.16
CA LEU A 405 46.36 1.55 4.22
C LEU A 405 46.91 0.12 4.05
N ASN A 406 46.11 -0.92 4.20
CA ASN A 406 46.56 -2.32 4.17
C ASN A 406 47.36 -2.67 2.90
N PRO A 407 47.02 -2.20 1.67
CA PRO A 407 47.84 -2.46 0.48
C PRO A 407 49.26 -1.89 0.57
N VAL A 408 49.47 -0.82 1.37
CA VAL A 408 50.74 -0.12 1.48
C VAL A 408 51.56 -0.57 2.68
N ILE A 409 50.90 -0.76 3.86
CA ILE A 409 51.62 -1.04 5.13
C ILE A 409 51.45 -2.48 5.63
N GLY A 410 50.60 -3.29 4.97
CA GLY A 410 50.26 -4.64 5.37
C GLY A 410 49.21 -4.69 6.48
N TYR A 411 48.48 -5.83 6.56
CA TYR A 411 47.36 -6.05 7.47
C TYR A 411 47.74 -5.91 8.96
N GLU A 412 48.86 -6.52 9.38
CA GLU A 412 49.28 -6.54 10.78
C GLU A 412 49.58 -5.14 11.32
N LYS A 413 50.30 -4.35 10.54
CA LYS A 413 50.60 -2.95 10.89
C LYS A 413 49.35 -2.09 10.89
N GLY A 414 48.45 -2.32 9.93
CA GLY A 414 47.14 -1.69 9.92
C GLY A 414 46.32 -2.01 11.19
N ALA A 415 46.24 -3.27 11.56
CA ALA A 415 45.52 -3.69 12.75
C ALA A 415 46.12 -3.12 14.06
N ALA A 416 47.44 -3.04 14.17
CA ALA A 416 48.10 -2.42 15.30
C ALA A 416 47.79 -0.90 15.40
N THR A 417 47.85 -0.20 14.27
CA THR A 417 47.51 1.23 14.17
C THR A 417 46.04 1.50 14.55
N ALA A 418 45.10 0.69 14.06
CA ALA A 418 43.66 0.80 14.42
C ALA A 418 43.46 0.57 15.94
N LYS A 419 44.06 -0.47 16.48
CA LYS A 419 43.97 -0.79 17.92
C LYS A 419 44.50 0.34 18.80
N GLN A 420 45.59 0.97 18.37
CA GLN A 420 46.17 2.10 19.10
C GLN A 420 45.25 3.33 19.02
N ALA A 421 44.75 3.68 17.85
CA ALA A 421 43.81 4.79 17.66
C ALA A 421 42.54 4.60 18.52
N TYR A 422 41.97 3.43 18.49
CA TYR A 422 40.79 3.09 19.31
C TYR A 422 41.05 3.23 20.81
N LYS A 423 42.17 2.61 21.31
CA LYS A 423 42.55 2.64 22.75
C LYS A 423 42.81 4.07 23.25
N GLN A 424 43.36 4.94 22.39
CA GLN A 424 43.75 6.30 22.74
C GLN A 424 42.63 7.32 22.45
N HIS A 425 41.54 6.93 21.84
CA HIS A 425 40.46 7.83 21.37
C HIS A 425 41.00 8.98 20.49
N ARG A 426 41.96 8.67 19.60
CA ARG A 426 42.60 9.63 18.73
C ARG A 426 42.23 9.41 17.27
N PRO A 427 42.24 10.49 16.47
CA PRO A 427 42.04 10.37 15.03
C PRO A 427 43.02 9.38 14.41
N ILE A 428 42.51 8.53 13.50
CA ILE A 428 43.34 7.52 12.82
C ILE A 428 44.50 8.16 12.04
N MET A 429 44.29 9.35 11.48
CA MET A 429 45.32 10.12 10.78
C MET A 429 46.54 10.39 11.64
N ASP A 430 46.31 10.83 12.91
CA ASP A 430 47.41 11.21 13.84
C ASP A 430 48.21 9.99 14.25
N VAL A 431 47.52 8.88 14.56
CA VAL A 431 48.19 7.64 14.94
C VAL A 431 48.92 7.00 13.74
N ALA A 432 48.33 7.04 12.56
CA ALA A 432 48.98 6.55 11.36
C ALA A 432 50.23 7.34 11.01
N LEU A 433 50.26 8.66 11.22
CA LEU A 433 51.43 9.49 11.00
C LEU A 433 52.61 9.07 11.91
N GLU A 434 52.32 8.69 13.14
CA GLU A 434 53.33 8.22 14.10
C GLU A 434 53.84 6.77 13.85
N THR A 435 52.95 5.91 13.31
CA THR A 435 53.22 4.45 13.32
C THR A 435 53.55 3.90 11.92
N THR A 436 53.20 4.56 10.85
CA THR A 436 53.32 3.95 9.51
C THR A 436 54.59 4.36 8.76
N GLY A 437 55.18 5.52 9.06
CA GLY A 437 56.26 6.11 8.29
C GLY A 437 55.83 6.82 7.04
N LEU A 438 54.55 6.88 6.74
CA LEU A 438 54.00 7.63 5.58
C LEU A 438 53.96 9.13 5.89
N SER A 439 54.12 9.95 4.90
CA SER A 439 53.98 11.40 5.01
C SER A 439 52.54 11.81 5.22
N LYS A 440 52.30 12.98 5.80
CA LYS A 440 50.96 13.54 5.98
C LYS A 440 50.17 13.66 4.68
N ALA A 441 50.86 14.01 3.58
CA ALA A 441 50.25 14.15 2.25
C ALA A 441 49.79 12.79 1.69
N GLU A 442 50.57 11.74 1.87
CA GLU A 442 50.21 10.38 1.46
C GLU A 442 49.01 9.88 2.29
N LEU A 443 49.05 10.06 3.60
CA LEU A 443 47.94 9.67 4.49
C LEU A 443 46.68 10.44 4.18
N GLN A 444 46.75 11.74 3.88
CA GLN A 444 45.56 12.52 3.47
C GLN A 444 44.92 11.97 2.21
N LYS A 445 45.73 11.53 1.24
CA LYS A 445 45.24 10.94 -0.01
C LYS A 445 44.63 9.56 0.22
N LEU A 446 45.32 8.69 1.00
CA LEU A 446 44.88 7.31 1.24
C LEU A 446 43.68 7.21 2.18
N LEU A 447 43.56 8.10 3.17
CA LEU A 447 42.50 8.14 4.16
C LEU A 447 41.39 9.13 3.81
N ASP A 448 41.35 9.72 2.60
CA ASP A 448 40.26 10.59 2.20
C ASP A 448 38.92 9.83 2.20
N PRO A 449 38.00 10.11 3.16
CA PRO A 449 36.78 9.34 3.27
C PRO A 449 35.90 9.38 2.01
N LEU A 450 35.93 10.46 1.26
CA LEU A 450 35.16 10.58 0.02
C LEU A 450 35.74 9.74 -1.12
N ALA A 451 37.06 9.68 -1.23
CA ALA A 451 37.74 8.81 -2.20
C ALA A 451 37.40 7.33 -1.91
N LEU A 452 37.42 6.93 -0.65
CA LEU A 452 37.13 5.56 -0.22
C LEU A 452 35.69 5.10 -0.54
N THR A 453 34.75 6.02 -0.76
CA THR A 453 33.39 5.66 -1.17
C THR A 453 33.25 5.26 -2.64
N ARG A 454 34.31 5.44 -3.45
CA ARG A 454 34.26 5.19 -4.91
C ARG A 454 34.59 3.74 -5.28
N GLY A 455 35.00 2.91 -4.32
CA GLY A 455 35.44 1.54 -4.55
C GLY A 455 36.81 1.48 -5.26
N GLY A 456 37.19 0.29 -5.73
CA GLY A 456 38.48 0.05 -6.41
C GLY A 456 39.62 -0.24 -5.44
N ILE A 457 40.84 -0.46 -6.01
CA ILE A 457 42.05 -0.66 -5.22
C ILE A 457 42.71 0.72 -5.02
N HIS A 458 42.82 1.11 -3.74
CA HIS A 458 43.46 2.37 -3.37
C HIS A 458 44.92 2.12 -3.08
N GLY A 459 45.83 2.79 -3.79
CA GLY A 459 47.30 2.69 -3.59
C GLY A 459 48.10 2.32 -4.83
N GLU A 460 47.43 2.11 -5.97
CA GLU A 460 48.10 2.03 -7.26
C GLU A 460 48.25 3.41 -7.95
#